data_a52f5b1c7e503a7d06849f37c2457d72
#
_entry.id   a52f5b1c7e503a7d06849f37c2457d72
#
_cell.length_a   1.000
_cell.length_b   1.000
_cell.length_c   1.000
_cell.angle_alpha   90.00
_cell.angle_beta   90.00
_cell.angle_gamma   90.00
#
_symmetry.space_group_name_H-M   'P 1'
#
loop_
_entity.id
_entity.type
_entity.pdbx_description
1 polymer ?
#
loop_
_entity_poly.entity_id
_entity_poly.type
_entity_poly.pdbx_seq_one_letter_code
_entity_poly.pdbx_strand_id
1 'polypeptide(L)'
;IDGVEPPSFSRIVAQDAMPANKQTETPEFRAWFGDSKVVDAEGRPLVVYHGTPTDFSAFNIASPRNMMADRSAQGFYFTRDPEDAERYGVISHRLNAGGQVMPVYLSVQHPLILSRDTAQPAIAKDMDMEHPALVSAEQRRKLEAAGYDGIVYNNGEEIVAFRPEQIKSAVGNRGTFSP
;
A
#
# COMPACT_ATOMS: atom_id res chain seq x y z
N ILE A 1 22.72 -17.39 32.42
CA ILE A 1 21.44 -16.68 32.17
C ILE A 1 21.54 -16.20 30.76
N ASP A 2 20.97 -17.02 29.85
CA ASP A 2 21.13 -16.89 28.43
C ASP A 2 20.23 -15.75 27.90
N GLY A 3 20.89 -14.77 27.29
CA GLY A 3 20.21 -13.72 26.54
C GLY A 3 19.60 -14.35 25.29
N VAL A 4 18.28 -14.49 25.28
CA VAL A 4 17.53 -14.74 24.06
C VAL A 4 17.52 -13.42 23.30
N GLU A 5 18.33 -13.30 22.26
CA GLU A 5 18.20 -12.23 21.29
C GLU A 5 16.77 -12.28 20.68
N PRO A 6 16.09 -11.15 20.55
CA PRO A 6 14.83 -11.11 19.84
C PRO A 6 15.06 -11.60 18.40
N PRO A 7 14.12 -12.33 17.79
CA PRO A 7 14.25 -12.77 16.41
C PRO A 7 14.45 -11.53 15.53
N SER A 8 15.63 -11.46 14.95
CA SER A 8 15.97 -10.40 14.01
C SER A 8 15.02 -10.51 12.83
N PHE A 9 14.26 -9.44 12.59
CA PHE A 9 13.58 -9.20 11.33
C PHE A 9 14.65 -9.03 10.26
N SER A 10 15.19 -10.13 9.79
CA SER A 10 16.37 -10.14 8.97
C SER A 10 16.12 -10.80 7.65
N ARG A 11 16.23 -9.98 6.61
CA ARG A 11 16.82 -10.37 5.35
C ARG A 11 16.07 -11.36 4.46
N ILE A 12 14.82 -11.09 4.14
CA ILE A 12 14.29 -11.51 2.84
C ILE A 12 14.33 -10.33 1.84
N VAL A 13 15.07 -9.29 2.14
CA VAL A 13 15.04 -8.06 1.35
C VAL A 13 16.12 -7.99 0.28
N ALA A 14 17.10 -8.89 0.20
CA ALA A 14 18.28 -8.46 -0.55
C ALA A 14 18.97 -9.43 -1.47
N GLN A 15 18.57 -10.68 -1.65
CA GLN A 15 19.46 -11.58 -2.40
C GLN A 15 18.93 -12.11 -3.74
N ASP A 16 17.65 -11.97 -4.07
CA ASP A 16 17.10 -12.36 -5.39
C ASP A 16 16.18 -11.32 -6.04
N ALA A 17 16.11 -10.11 -5.50
CA ALA A 17 15.43 -9.01 -6.16
C ALA A 17 16.25 -8.63 -7.41
N MET A 18 15.67 -8.82 -8.58
CA MET A 18 16.18 -8.11 -9.77
C MET A 18 16.29 -6.64 -9.40
N PRO A 19 17.40 -5.96 -9.78
CA PRO A 19 17.51 -4.53 -9.49
C PRO A 19 16.22 -3.83 -9.92
N ALA A 20 15.63 -3.08 -9.02
CA ALA A 20 14.31 -2.46 -9.15
C ALA A 20 14.10 -1.73 -10.51
N ASN A 21 15.19 -1.31 -11.15
CA ASN A 21 15.20 -0.64 -12.43
C ASN A 21 14.74 -1.50 -13.62
N LYS A 22 14.97 -2.81 -13.62
CA LYS A 22 14.61 -3.64 -14.79
C LYS A 22 13.12 -3.96 -14.87
N GLN A 23 12.45 -4.11 -13.74
CA GLN A 23 11.03 -4.41 -13.70
C GLN A 23 10.19 -3.23 -14.24
N THR A 24 10.54 -2.01 -13.86
CA THR A 24 9.82 -0.79 -14.27
C THR A 24 10.05 -0.40 -15.73
N GLU A 25 11.05 -1.00 -16.37
CA GLU A 25 11.38 -0.71 -17.79
C GLU A 25 10.59 -1.58 -18.78
N THR A 26 9.94 -2.64 -18.32
CA THR A 26 9.19 -3.54 -19.21
C THR A 26 7.94 -2.86 -19.78
N PRO A 27 7.57 -3.15 -21.04
CA PRO A 27 6.35 -2.62 -21.65
C PRO A 27 5.09 -2.96 -20.84
N GLU A 28 5.04 -4.16 -20.27
CA GLU A 28 3.94 -4.66 -19.46
C GLU A 28 3.78 -3.86 -18.17
N PHE A 29 4.91 -3.57 -17.48
CA PHE A 29 4.87 -2.72 -16.30
C PHE A 29 4.37 -1.32 -16.65
N ARG A 30 4.92 -0.71 -17.71
CA ARG A 30 4.53 0.65 -18.15
C ARG A 30 3.05 0.71 -18.51
N ALA A 31 2.53 -0.29 -19.23
CA ALA A 31 1.12 -0.36 -19.57
C ALA A 31 0.22 -0.47 -18.33
N TRP A 32 0.60 -1.28 -17.34
CA TRP A 32 -0.12 -1.42 -16.09
C TRP A 32 0.00 -0.19 -15.19
N PHE A 33 1.20 0.35 -15.05
CA PHE A 33 1.47 1.51 -14.19
C PHE A 33 0.77 2.77 -14.69
N GLY A 34 0.74 2.97 -16.01
CA GLY A 34 0.09 4.09 -16.67
C GLY A 34 0.58 5.45 -16.14
N ASP A 35 -0.36 6.33 -15.85
CA ASP A 35 -0.12 7.66 -15.29
C ASP A 35 -0.22 7.69 -13.76
N SER A 36 0.13 6.58 -13.09
CA SER A 36 0.09 6.48 -11.64
C SER A 36 0.77 7.67 -10.97
N LYS A 37 0.15 8.18 -9.92
CA LYS A 37 0.65 9.30 -9.11
C LYS A 37 1.53 8.86 -7.95
N VAL A 38 1.75 7.55 -7.79
CA VAL A 38 2.65 7.00 -6.79
C VAL A 38 4.07 6.95 -7.37
N VAL A 39 4.69 8.10 -7.40
CA VAL A 39 6.02 8.33 -8.00
C VAL A 39 6.95 9.06 -7.04
N ASP A 40 8.25 8.95 -7.27
CA ASP A 40 9.26 9.75 -6.57
C ASP A 40 9.34 11.20 -7.11
N ALA A 41 10.26 11.99 -6.57
CA ALA A 41 10.44 13.39 -6.97
C ALA A 41 10.87 13.55 -8.44
N GLU A 42 11.45 12.53 -9.04
CA GLU A 42 11.88 12.47 -10.43
C GLU A 42 10.81 11.89 -11.38
N GLY A 43 9.62 11.55 -10.83
CA GLY A 43 8.52 10.97 -11.60
C GLY A 43 8.68 9.48 -11.92
N ARG A 44 9.58 8.78 -11.24
CA ARG A 44 9.78 7.34 -11.41
C ARG A 44 8.84 6.56 -10.49
N PRO A 45 8.42 5.33 -10.87
CA PRO A 45 7.61 4.48 -10.00
C PRO A 45 8.21 4.35 -8.60
N LEU A 46 7.45 4.72 -7.57
CA LEU A 46 7.88 4.64 -6.18
C LEU A 46 7.53 3.27 -5.60
N VAL A 47 8.51 2.63 -4.95
CA VAL A 47 8.25 1.46 -4.11
C VAL A 47 7.61 1.95 -2.80
N VAL A 48 6.49 1.36 -2.46
CA VAL A 48 5.79 1.60 -1.19
C VAL A 48 5.61 0.28 -0.44
N TYR A 49 5.24 0.35 0.82
CA TYR A 49 5.30 -0.78 1.73
C TYR A 49 3.97 -1.05 2.40
N HIS A 50 3.60 -2.31 2.48
CA HIS A 50 2.46 -2.81 3.23
C HIS A 50 2.93 -3.66 4.40
N GLY A 51 2.54 -3.30 5.61
CA GLY A 51 2.80 -4.10 6.82
C GLY A 51 1.66 -5.08 7.06
N THR A 52 1.98 -6.35 7.21
CA THR A 52 1.01 -7.42 7.50
C THR A 52 1.50 -8.34 8.61
N PRO A 53 0.61 -8.82 9.49
CA PRO A 53 0.98 -9.77 10.55
C PRO A 53 1.14 -11.20 10.04
N THR A 54 0.74 -11.49 8.80
CA THR A 54 0.74 -12.85 8.26
C THR A 54 1.30 -12.88 6.85
N ASP A 55 1.90 -14.01 6.49
CA ASP A 55 2.27 -14.30 5.12
C ASP A 55 1.01 -14.51 4.26
N PHE A 56 0.91 -13.78 3.16
CA PHE A 56 -0.16 -13.96 2.17
C PHE A 56 0.35 -13.70 0.76
N SER A 57 -0.21 -14.40 -0.20
CA SER A 57 0.20 -14.33 -1.60
C SER A 57 -0.67 -13.41 -2.46
N ALA A 58 -1.81 -12.94 -1.94
CA ALA A 58 -2.75 -12.11 -2.70
C ALA A 58 -3.49 -11.13 -1.79
N PHE A 59 -3.65 -9.91 -2.29
CA PHE A 59 -4.48 -8.89 -1.64
C PHE A 59 -5.97 -9.19 -1.86
N ASN A 60 -6.72 -9.32 -0.76
CA ASN A 60 -8.16 -9.57 -0.79
C ASN A 60 -8.84 -8.83 0.36
N ILE A 61 -9.72 -7.88 0.03
CA ILE A 61 -10.50 -7.11 1.01
C ILE A 61 -11.41 -8.02 1.85
N ALA A 62 -11.92 -9.08 1.25
CA ALA A 62 -12.82 -10.03 1.91
C ALA A 62 -12.08 -11.10 2.73
N SER A 63 -10.76 -11.06 2.84
CA SER A 63 -10.00 -12.03 3.61
C SER A 63 -10.38 -11.97 5.10
N PRO A 64 -10.77 -13.08 5.72
CA PRO A 64 -11.06 -13.14 7.15
C PRO A 64 -9.84 -12.78 8.03
N ARG A 65 -8.64 -12.80 7.44
CA ARG A 65 -7.38 -12.43 8.11
C ARG A 65 -7.07 -10.94 8.01
N ASN A 66 -7.83 -10.19 7.22
CA ASN A 66 -7.75 -8.75 7.24
C ASN A 66 -8.48 -8.24 8.49
N MET A 67 -7.74 -8.01 9.57
CA MET A 67 -8.31 -7.51 10.83
C MET A 67 -9.03 -6.16 10.68
N MET A 68 -8.78 -5.44 9.59
CA MET A 68 -9.49 -4.22 9.25
C MET A 68 -10.78 -4.47 8.47
N ALA A 69 -10.95 -5.65 7.84
CA ALA A 69 -12.20 -6.00 7.14
C ALA A 69 -13.40 -5.99 8.09
N ASP A 70 -13.19 -6.42 9.34
CA ASP A 70 -14.21 -6.41 10.40
C ASP A 70 -14.57 -4.99 10.89
N ARG A 71 -13.78 -3.97 10.52
CA ARG A 71 -14.00 -2.56 10.85
C ARG A 71 -14.46 -1.71 9.68
N SER A 72 -14.98 -2.33 8.64
CA SER A 72 -15.47 -1.63 7.42
C SER A 72 -14.40 -0.90 6.61
N ALA A 73 -13.12 -1.11 6.88
CA ALA A 73 -12.06 -0.55 6.05
C ALA A 73 -12.11 -1.12 4.64
N GLN A 74 -12.24 -0.27 3.64
CA GLN A 74 -12.49 -0.63 2.25
C GLN A 74 -11.35 -0.20 1.34
N GLY A 75 -10.12 -0.56 1.72
CA GLY A 75 -8.94 -0.26 0.95
C GLY A 75 -7.72 -1.04 1.41
N PHE A 76 -6.67 -0.98 0.63
CA PHE A 76 -5.36 -1.51 0.96
C PHE A 76 -4.43 -0.34 1.29
N TYR A 77 -3.80 -0.40 2.46
CA TYR A 77 -3.04 0.70 3.04
C TYR A 77 -1.55 0.48 2.85
N PHE A 78 -0.86 1.51 2.44
CA PHE A 78 0.57 1.52 2.16
C PHE A 78 1.20 2.79 2.72
N THR A 79 2.50 2.74 2.96
CA THR A 79 3.32 3.88 3.30
C THR A 79 4.59 3.91 2.45
N ARG A 80 5.16 5.08 2.25
CA ARG A 80 6.48 5.22 1.62
C ARG A 80 7.63 4.85 2.56
N ASP A 81 7.38 4.77 3.86
CA ASP A 81 8.37 4.47 4.88
C ASP A 81 8.28 3.00 5.33
N PRO A 82 9.32 2.18 5.08
CA PRO A 82 9.32 0.79 5.51
C PRO A 82 9.25 0.60 7.03
N GLU A 83 9.76 1.55 7.83
CA GLU A 83 9.68 1.48 9.30
C GLU A 83 8.25 1.68 9.79
N ASP A 84 7.48 2.56 9.15
CA ASP A 84 6.06 2.72 9.44
C ASP A 84 5.27 1.46 9.05
N ALA A 85 5.57 0.85 7.91
CA ALA A 85 4.96 -0.43 7.51
C ALA A 85 5.27 -1.54 8.53
N GLU A 86 6.49 -1.60 9.04
CA GLU A 86 6.88 -2.55 10.09
C GLU A 86 6.06 -2.35 11.37
N ARG A 87 5.86 -1.10 11.81
CA ARG A 87 5.02 -0.78 12.98
C ARG A 87 3.59 -1.29 12.81
N TYR A 88 2.99 -1.15 11.63
CA TYR A 88 1.66 -1.71 11.34
C TYR A 88 1.66 -3.24 11.38
N GLY A 89 2.68 -3.89 10.86
CA GLY A 89 2.89 -5.33 10.98
C GLY A 89 2.99 -5.79 12.43
N VAL A 90 3.73 -5.07 13.27
CA VAL A 90 3.96 -5.38 14.68
C VAL A 90 2.75 -5.09 15.58
N ILE A 91 2.03 -3.99 15.36
CA ILE A 91 0.83 -3.64 16.14
C ILE A 91 -0.26 -4.70 15.99
N SER A 92 -0.32 -5.34 14.84
CA SER A 92 -1.18 -6.50 14.60
C SER A 92 -0.71 -7.78 15.30
N HIS A 93 0.45 -7.75 15.96
CA HIS A 93 1.20 -8.89 16.51
C HIS A 93 0.69 -9.46 17.85
N ARG A 94 -0.46 -9.07 18.33
CA ARG A 94 -0.98 -9.70 19.56
C ARG A 94 -1.22 -11.22 19.48
N LEU A 95 -0.84 -11.86 18.36
CA LEU A 95 -1.11 -13.26 18.06
C LEU A 95 0.11 -14.10 17.62
N ASN A 96 1.33 -13.78 18.03
CA ASN A 96 2.51 -14.66 17.83
C ASN A 96 2.86 -15.05 16.36
N ALA A 97 2.45 -14.31 15.37
CA ALA A 97 2.85 -14.55 13.99
C ALA A 97 3.84 -13.46 13.54
N GLY A 98 4.91 -13.84 12.85
CA GLY A 98 5.91 -12.90 12.35
C GLY A 98 5.30 -11.90 11.35
N GLY A 99 5.42 -10.60 11.63
CA GLY A 99 4.98 -9.56 10.70
C GLY A 99 5.89 -9.51 9.47
N GLN A 100 5.32 -9.17 8.34
CA GLN A 100 6.06 -8.97 7.09
C GLN A 100 5.83 -7.56 6.55
N VAL A 101 6.84 -7.03 5.91
CA VAL A 101 6.78 -5.80 5.13
C VAL A 101 6.88 -6.17 3.65
N MET A 102 5.84 -5.86 2.89
CA MET A 102 5.76 -6.17 1.47
C MET A 102 6.04 -4.93 0.64
N PRO A 103 7.18 -4.86 -0.07
CA PRO A 103 7.43 -3.80 -1.02
C PRO A 103 6.60 -4.03 -2.30
N VAL A 104 5.91 -2.98 -2.74
CA VAL A 104 5.02 -3.03 -3.90
C VAL A 104 5.12 -1.77 -4.74
N TYR A 105 4.67 -1.86 -5.99
CA TYR A 105 4.28 -0.73 -6.82
C TYR A 105 2.77 -0.60 -6.85
N LEU A 106 2.27 0.63 -7.00
CA LEU A 106 0.84 0.93 -7.07
C LEU A 106 0.49 1.65 -8.36
N SER A 107 -0.55 1.17 -9.05
CA SER A 107 -1.19 1.86 -10.15
C SER A 107 -2.40 2.63 -9.64
N VAL A 108 -2.15 3.85 -9.13
CA VAL A 108 -3.18 4.78 -8.66
C VAL A 108 -3.10 6.03 -9.50
N GLN A 109 -4.03 6.21 -10.42
CA GLN A 109 -3.94 7.23 -11.47
C GLN A 109 -4.70 8.51 -11.11
N HIS A 110 -5.80 8.38 -10.39
CA HIS A 110 -6.67 9.48 -9.98
C HIS A 110 -6.90 9.47 -8.47
N PRO A 111 -5.85 9.65 -7.64
CA PRO A 111 -6.03 9.66 -6.19
C PRO A 111 -6.71 10.94 -5.71
N LEU A 112 -7.53 10.81 -4.66
CA LEU A 112 -7.85 11.94 -3.81
C LEU A 112 -6.59 12.34 -3.03
N ILE A 113 -6.16 13.57 -3.20
CA ILE A 113 -5.00 14.11 -2.48
C ILE A 113 -5.47 14.80 -1.21
N LEU A 114 -4.99 14.33 -0.08
CA LEU A 114 -5.20 14.94 1.24
C LEU A 114 -3.87 15.40 1.83
N SER A 115 -3.88 16.51 2.54
CA SER A 115 -2.69 17.06 3.20
C SER A 115 -3.07 17.73 4.52
N ARG A 116 -2.15 17.70 5.48
CA ARG A 116 -2.29 18.46 6.73
C ARG A 116 -2.17 19.96 6.51
N ASP A 117 -1.38 20.35 5.52
CA ASP A 117 -0.92 21.73 5.33
C ASP A 117 -1.76 22.51 4.32
N THR A 118 -2.70 21.85 3.66
CA THR A 118 -3.53 22.48 2.63
C THR A 118 -5.03 22.30 2.92
N ALA A 119 -5.84 23.17 2.33
CA ALA A 119 -7.29 23.03 2.43
C ALA A 119 -7.75 21.72 1.81
N GLN A 120 -8.60 20.99 2.53
CA GLN A 120 -9.15 19.72 2.05
C GLN A 120 -10.05 19.94 0.84
N PRO A 121 -10.03 19.02 -0.15
CA PRO A 121 -10.97 19.02 -1.26
C PRO A 121 -12.44 19.00 -0.79
N ALA A 122 -13.33 19.59 -1.57
CA ALA A 122 -14.75 19.68 -1.19
C ALA A 122 -15.37 18.29 -0.89
N ILE A 123 -15.07 17.30 -1.71
CA ILE A 123 -15.57 15.93 -1.52
C ILE A 123 -15.07 15.30 -0.20
N ALA A 124 -13.86 15.63 0.24
CA ALA A 124 -13.33 15.16 1.52
C ALA A 124 -14.06 15.83 2.70
N LYS A 125 -14.32 17.12 2.58
CA LYS A 125 -15.11 17.88 3.58
C LYS A 125 -16.54 17.35 3.71
N ASP A 126 -17.19 17.06 2.59
CA ASP A 126 -18.56 16.52 2.57
C ASP A 126 -18.66 15.13 3.22
N MET A 127 -17.53 14.42 3.34
CA MET A 127 -17.44 13.11 3.97
C MET A 127 -16.79 13.15 5.36
N ASP A 128 -16.45 14.33 5.86
CA ASP A 128 -15.69 14.53 7.11
C ASP A 128 -14.38 13.71 7.11
N MET A 129 -13.68 13.71 5.96
CA MET A 129 -12.46 12.93 5.74
C MET A 129 -11.25 13.86 5.79
N GLU A 130 -10.63 13.97 6.94
CA GLU A 130 -9.35 14.70 7.09
C GLU A 130 -8.13 13.79 6.92
N HIS A 131 -8.30 12.51 7.21
CA HIS A 131 -7.26 11.49 7.16
C HIS A 131 -7.83 10.16 6.67
N PRO A 132 -7.09 9.38 5.84
CA PRO A 132 -7.60 8.13 5.27
C PRO A 132 -7.54 6.92 6.22
N ALA A 133 -7.39 7.12 7.53
CA ALA A 133 -7.14 6.05 8.50
C ALA A 133 -8.12 4.86 8.41
N LEU A 134 -9.37 5.12 8.06
CA LEU A 134 -10.39 4.08 7.87
C LEU A 134 -11.41 4.55 6.82
N VAL A 135 -11.20 4.18 5.58
CA VAL A 135 -12.17 4.46 4.51
C VAL A 135 -13.33 3.48 4.62
N SER A 136 -14.53 3.98 4.87
CA SER A 136 -15.74 3.17 4.90
C SER A 136 -16.19 2.76 3.50
N ALA A 137 -17.06 1.74 3.41
CA ALA A 137 -17.64 1.31 2.14
C ALA A 137 -18.45 2.43 1.45
N GLU A 138 -19.10 3.30 2.23
CA GLU A 138 -19.84 4.43 1.69
C GLU A 138 -18.90 5.50 1.12
N GLN A 139 -17.87 5.88 1.88
CA GLN A 139 -16.85 6.84 1.43
C GLN A 139 -16.16 6.35 0.17
N ARG A 140 -15.74 5.08 0.14
CA ARG A 140 -15.14 4.48 -1.06
C ARG A 140 -16.08 4.57 -2.26
N ARG A 141 -17.34 4.17 -2.14
CA ARG A 141 -18.30 4.27 -3.25
C ARG A 141 -18.48 5.70 -3.76
N LYS A 142 -18.55 6.68 -2.85
CA LYS A 142 -18.63 8.09 -3.24
C LYS A 142 -17.40 8.56 -3.99
N LEU A 143 -16.21 8.15 -3.54
CA LEU A 143 -14.96 8.47 -4.21
C LEU A 143 -14.86 7.81 -5.59
N GLU A 144 -15.16 6.52 -5.70
CA GLU A 144 -15.17 5.81 -7.00
C GLU A 144 -16.20 6.42 -7.97
N ALA A 145 -17.38 6.79 -7.49
CA ALA A 145 -18.40 7.46 -8.31
C ALA A 145 -17.95 8.86 -8.79
N ALA A 146 -17.08 9.52 -8.04
CA ALA A 146 -16.47 10.79 -8.42
C ALA A 146 -15.19 10.62 -9.28
N GLY A 147 -14.81 9.38 -9.63
CA GLY A 147 -13.68 9.05 -10.50
C GLY A 147 -12.34 8.87 -9.79
N TYR A 148 -12.33 8.80 -8.47
CA TYR A 148 -11.11 8.51 -7.72
C TYR A 148 -10.87 7.00 -7.63
N ASP A 149 -9.60 6.59 -7.71
CA ASP A 149 -9.17 5.20 -7.65
C ASP A 149 -8.28 4.89 -6.45
N GLY A 150 -8.06 5.86 -5.58
CA GLY A 150 -7.26 5.74 -4.37
C GLY A 150 -7.18 7.05 -3.59
N ILE A 151 -6.38 7.06 -2.54
CA ILE A 151 -6.10 8.25 -1.73
C ILE A 151 -4.59 8.35 -1.52
N VAL A 152 -4.05 9.55 -1.62
CA VAL A 152 -2.68 9.86 -1.23
C VAL A 152 -2.73 10.93 -0.15
N TYR A 153 -2.27 10.59 1.03
CA TYR A 153 -2.22 11.48 2.17
C TYR A 153 -0.79 11.96 2.43
N ASN A 154 -0.68 13.27 2.66
CA ASN A 154 0.52 13.93 3.10
C ASN A 154 1.79 13.48 2.34
N ASN A 155 1.72 13.58 0.99
CA ASN A 155 2.80 13.23 0.08
C ASN A 155 3.27 11.75 0.18
N GLY A 156 2.34 10.83 0.43
CA GLY A 156 2.60 9.38 0.48
C GLY A 156 2.98 8.83 1.85
N GLU A 157 2.80 9.61 2.93
CA GLU A 157 2.86 9.10 4.30
C GLU A 157 1.87 7.97 4.51
N GLU A 158 0.67 8.10 3.93
CA GLU A 158 -0.27 7.01 3.78
C GLU A 158 -0.88 7.02 2.37
N ILE A 159 -1.01 5.85 1.77
CA ILE A 159 -1.60 5.65 0.46
C ILE A 159 -2.63 4.54 0.57
N VAL A 160 -3.81 4.76 -0.01
CA VAL A 160 -4.87 3.77 -0.06
C VAL A 160 -5.17 3.43 -1.52
N ALA A 161 -4.99 2.17 -1.90
CA ALA A 161 -5.49 1.62 -3.15
C ALA A 161 -6.84 0.96 -2.91
N PHE A 162 -7.78 1.11 -3.84
CA PHE A 162 -9.14 0.58 -3.68
C PHE A 162 -9.29 -0.85 -4.20
N ARG A 163 -8.43 -1.28 -5.12
CA ARG A 163 -8.56 -2.57 -5.81
C ARG A 163 -7.25 -3.35 -5.81
N PRO A 164 -7.31 -4.69 -5.69
CA PRO A 164 -6.12 -5.52 -5.69
C PRO A 164 -5.33 -5.46 -7.00
N GLU A 165 -5.99 -5.20 -8.15
CA GLU A 165 -5.35 -5.09 -9.47
C GLU A 165 -4.38 -3.89 -9.56
N GLN A 166 -4.53 -2.92 -8.67
CA GLN A 166 -3.65 -1.77 -8.56
C GLN A 166 -2.32 -2.07 -7.86
N ILE A 167 -2.12 -3.30 -7.36
CA ILE A 167 -1.00 -3.66 -6.50
C ILE A 167 -0.15 -4.74 -7.17
N LYS A 168 1.14 -4.48 -7.33
CA LYS A 168 2.11 -5.44 -7.86
C LYS A 168 3.33 -5.51 -6.96
N SER A 169 3.82 -6.72 -6.69
CA SER A 169 5.04 -6.92 -5.92
C SER A 169 6.24 -6.23 -6.58
N ALA A 170 7.04 -5.51 -5.79
CA ALA A 170 8.31 -4.96 -6.21
C ALA A 170 9.44 -6.00 -6.15
N VAL A 171 9.19 -7.16 -5.51
CA VAL A 171 10.12 -8.28 -5.41
C VAL A 171 9.42 -9.55 -5.93
N GLY A 172 10.17 -10.43 -6.57
CA GLY A 172 9.64 -11.73 -7.01
C GLY A 172 8.81 -11.71 -8.31
N ASN A 173 8.63 -10.56 -8.94
CA ASN A 173 7.97 -10.50 -10.23
C ASN A 173 9.00 -10.67 -11.37
N ARG A 174 8.86 -11.75 -12.13
CA ARG A 174 9.75 -12.08 -13.27
C ARG A 174 9.38 -11.32 -14.56
N GLY A 175 8.68 -10.20 -14.46
CA GLY A 175 8.29 -9.39 -15.61
C GLY A 175 7.01 -9.86 -16.32
N THR A 176 6.32 -10.87 -15.80
CA THR A 176 5.01 -11.27 -16.30
C THR A 176 3.91 -10.57 -15.53
N PHE A 177 3.53 -9.38 -16.00
CA PHE A 177 2.32 -8.72 -15.54
C PHE A 177 1.16 -9.25 -16.37
N SER A 178 0.43 -10.23 -15.83
CA SER A 178 -0.90 -10.56 -16.37
C SER A 178 -1.90 -9.52 -15.87
N PRO A 179 -2.80 -9.02 -16.74
CA PRO A 179 -3.90 -8.16 -16.34
C PRO A 179 -4.86 -8.87 -15.37
#